data_176ba7b0760bfddcc29a5ecd806a2241
#
_entry.id   176ba7b0760bfddcc29a5ecd806a2241
#
_cell.length_a   1.000
_cell.length_b   1.000
_cell.length_c   1.000
_cell.angle_alpha   90.00
_cell.angle_beta   90.00
_cell.angle_gamma   90.00
#
_symmetry.space_group_name_H-M   'P 1'
#
loop_
_entity.id
_entity.type
_entity.pdbx_description
1 polymer ?
#
loop_
_entity_poly.entity_id
_entity_poly.type
_entity_poly.pdbx_seq_one_letter_code
_entity_poly.pdbx_strand_id
1 'polypeptide(L)'
;MLNRSDQPRILEPEQLVVQRPERIKLPNGVPLSVLNAGDNEVTRIDLLMAGGRWQQKQPLQALFTNRMLREGTRRYDAARIAEKLDYYGAWLELSSASEYAYVTLYSLNKYLPQTLDVLESIVKEPVF
;
A
#
# COMPACT_ATOMS: atom_id res chain seq x y z
N MET A 1 2.63 -29.91 30.47
CA MET A 1 1.27 -29.47 30.06
C MET A 1 1.07 -28.06 30.60
N LEU A 2 0.78 -27.08 29.73
CA LEU A 2 0.48 -25.71 30.17
C LEU A 2 -0.85 -25.71 30.91
N ASN A 3 -0.82 -25.26 32.17
CA ASN A 3 -2.03 -25.10 32.96
C ASN A 3 -2.77 -23.83 32.54
N ARG A 4 -3.91 -23.97 31.84
CA ARG A 4 -4.70 -22.85 31.36
C ARG A 4 -5.52 -22.14 32.43
N SER A 5 -5.53 -22.65 33.65
CA SER A 5 -6.18 -22.01 34.79
C SER A 5 -5.30 -20.97 35.47
N ASP A 6 -4.01 -20.99 35.19
CA ASP A 6 -3.07 -20.03 35.78
C ASP A 6 -2.92 -18.84 34.84
N GLN A 7 -3.26 -17.64 35.31
CA GLN A 7 -3.09 -16.41 34.58
C GLN A 7 -1.59 -16.16 34.32
N PRO A 8 -1.16 -15.86 33.08
CA PRO A 8 0.22 -15.48 32.83
C PRO A 8 0.61 -14.26 33.63
N ARG A 9 1.86 -14.22 34.13
CA ARG A 9 2.37 -13.04 34.81
C ARG A 9 2.32 -11.84 33.89
N ILE A 10 1.72 -10.76 34.38
CA ILE A 10 1.78 -9.45 33.71
C ILE A 10 3.21 -8.93 33.96
N LEU A 11 3.98 -8.86 32.89
CA LEU A 11 5.32 -8.25 32.91
C LEU A 11 5.15 -6.80 32.46
N GLU A 12 5.35 -5.86 33.37
CA GLU A 12 5.46 -4.45 32.98
C GLU A 12 6.81 -4.26 32.26
N PRO A 13 6.84 -3.61 31.09
CA PRO A 13 8.10 -3.35 30.42
C PRO A 13 8.93 -2.39 31.26
N GLU A 14 10.15 -2.80 31.59
CA GLU A 14 11.09 -2.00 32.40
C GLU A 14 11.47 -0.68 31.69
N GLN A 15 11.43 -0.65 30.37
CA GLN A 15 11.74 0.52 29.56
C GLN A 15 10.93 0.53 28.27
N LEU A 16 10.23 1.64 28.01
CA LEU A 16 9.59 1.93 26.73
C LEU A 16 10.59 2.68 25.85
N VAL A 17 11.17 1.98 24.85
CA VAL A 17 12.06 2.58 23.87
C VAL A 17 11.26 2.93 22.63
N VAL A 18 11.05 4.22 22.40
CA VAL A 18 10.43 4.72 21.17
C VAL A 18 11.53 4.92 20.12
N GLN A 19 11.50 4.09 19.07
CA GLN A 19 12.41 4.24 17.94
C GLN A 19 12.05 5.50 17.15
N ARG A 20 13.06 6.30 16.80
CA ARG A 20 12.87 7.51 15.99
C ARG A 20 13.22 7.22 14.53
N PRO A 21 12.41 7.68 13.56
CA PRO A 21 12.75 7.53 12.15
C PRO A 21 13.95 8.42 11.79
N GLU A 22 14.80 7.90 10.93
CA GLU A 22 15.78 8.70 10.21
C GLU A 22 15.06 9.56 9.17
N ARG A 23 15.42 10.83 9.06
CA ARG A 23 14.86 11.77 8.09
C ARG A 23 15.91 12.18 7.07
N ILE A 24 15.64 11.86 5.82
CA ILE A 24 16.50 12.22 4.68
C ILE A 24 15.67 12.99 3.65
N LYS A 25 16.35 13.78 2.83
CA LYS A 25 15.73 14.50 1.72
C LYS A 25 16.23 13.87 0.41
N LEU A 26 15.30 13.41 -0.42
CA LEU A 26 15.64 12.87 -1.73
C LEU A 26 16.16 13.97 -2.68
N PRO A 27 16.90 13.61 -3.76
CA PRO A 27 17.40 14.59 -4.73
C PRO A 27 16.33 15.47 -5.38
N ASN A 28 15.11 14.95 -5.52
CA ASN A 28 13.94 15.68 -6.02
C ASN A 28 13.27 16.59 -4.97
N GLY A 29 13.84 16.68 -3.75
CA GLY A 29 13.33 17.52 -2.68
C GLY A 29 12.28 16.87 -1.77
N VAL A 30 11.81 15.67 -2.08
CA VAL A 30 10.81 14.96 -1.28
C VAL A 30 11.43 14.51 0.06
N PRO A 31 10.78 14.79 1.21
CA PRO A 31 11.24 14.29 2.50
C PRO A 31 10.92 12.79 2.61
N LEU A 32 11.91 12.04 3.09
CA LEU A 32 11.76 10.61 3.37
C LEU A 32 12.06 10.35 4.85
N SER A 33 11.16 9.67 5.53
CA SER A 33 11.36 9.17 6.89
C SER A 33 11.49 7.66 6.86
N VAL A 34 12.58 7.13 7.39
CA VAL A 34 12.87 5.69 7.41
C VAL A 34 12.90 5.20 8.84
N LEU A 35 12.14 4.16 9.14
CA LEU A 35 12.21 3.40 10.36
C LEU A 35 12.54 1.96 10.01
N ASN A 36 13.77 1.55 10.25
CA ASN A 36 14.18 0.17 10.00
C ASN A 36 13.79 -0.71 11.19
N ALA A 37 12.63 -1.36 11.08
CA ALA A 37 12.08 -2.24 12.11
C ALA A 37 11.19 -3.32 11.48
N GLY A 38 11.14 -4.49 12.12
CA GLY A 38 10.28 -5.60 11.73
C GLY A 38 10.97 -6.66 10.88
N ASP A 39 10.40 -7.87 10.94
CA ASP A 39 10.95 -9.09 10.32
C ASP A 39 10.01 -9.69 9.27
N ASN A 40 9.00 -8.93 8.83
CA ASN A 40 8.03 -9.43 7.85
C ASN A 40 8.62 -9.51 6.44
N GLU A 41 8.33 -10.60 5.76
CA GLU A 41 8.67 -10.79 4.34
C GLU A 41 7.63 -10.19 3.38
N VAL A 42 6.69 -9.41 3.90
CA VAL A 42 5.64 -8.74 3.13
C VAL A 42 5.84 -7.22 3.19
N THR A 43 5.90 -6.58 2.04
CA THR A 43 5.88 -5.12 1.91
C THR A 43 4.47 -4.64 1.61
N ARG A 44 4.03 -3.63 2.33
CA ARG A 44 2.84 -2.82 2.02
C ARG A 44 3.27 -1.46 1.51
N ILE A 45 2.69 -1.04 0.40
CA ILE A 45 2.90 0.29 -0.19
C ILE A 45 1.56 0.99 -0.29
N ASP A 46 1.45 2.14 0.34
CA ASP A 46 0.28 3.02 0.26
C ASP A 46 0.63 4.28 -0.53
N LEU A 47 -0.09 4.52 -1.61
CA LEU A 47 -0.07 5.77 -2.34
C LEU A 47 -1.33 6.56 -2.00
N LEU A 48 -1.13 7.76 -1.48
CA LEU A 48 -2.20 8.69 -1.12
C LEU A 48 -2.21 9.83 -2.14
N MET A 49 -3.35 10.04 -2.78
CA MET A 49 -3.52 11.08 -3.78
C MET A 49 -4.66 12.01 -3.36
N ALA A 50 -4.47 13.32 -3.52
CA ALA A 50 -5.54 14.29 -3.35
C ALA A 50 -6.58 14.08 -4.47
N GLY A 51 -7.65 13.37 -4.19
CA GLY A 51 -8.66 12.94 -5.18
C GLY A 51 -9.84 12.24 -4.52
N GLY A 52 -10.13 12.59 -3.28
CA GLY A 52 -11.27 12.04 -2.55
C GLY A 52 -12.62 12.68 -2.95
N ARG A 53 -13.66 12.31 -2.21
CA ARG A 53 -15.04 12.75 -2.50
C ARG A 53 -15.24 14.27 -2.45
N TRP A 54 -14.43 14.99 -1.70
CA TRP A 54 -14.56 16.46 -1.61
C TRP A 54 -14.01 17.20 -2.84
N GLN A 55 -13.12 16.56 -3.61
CA GLN A 55 -12.57 17.12 -4.85
C GLN A 55 -13.38 16.76 -6.10
N GLN A 56 -14.34 15.83 -5.98
CA GLN A 56 -15.13 15.38 -7.13
C GLN A 56 -16.10 16.47 -7.63
N LYS A 57 -16.26 16.57 -8.93
CA LYS A 57 -17.21 17.47 -9.59
C LYS A 57 -18.60 16.84 -9.76
N GLN A 58 -18.65 15.52 -9.77
CA GLN A 58 -19.88 14.75 -9.96
C GLN A 58 -19.93 13.61 -8.91
N PRO A 59 -21.13 13.22 -8.46
CA PRO A 59 -21.30 12.09 -7.56
C PRO A 59 -20.62 10.83 -8.11
N LEU A 60 -19.93 10.08 -7.24
CA LEU A 60 -19.22 8.83 -7.55
C LEU A 60 -17.98 8.95 -8.44
N GLN A 61 -17.62 10.13 -8.93
CA GLN A 61 -16.44 10.34 -9.77
C GLN A 61 -15.16 9.81 -9.10
N ALA A 62 -14.90 10.20 -7.85
CA ALA A 62 -13.72 9.77 -7.12
C ALA A 62 -13.65 8.24 -6.97
N LEU A 63 -14.81 7.61 -6.68
CA LEU A 63 -14.91 6.16 -6.53
C LEU A 63 -14.61 5.43 -7.83
N PHE A 64 -15.27 5.84 -8.93
CA PHE A 64 -15.10 5.16 -10.21
C PHE A 64 -13.71 5.39 -10.79
N THR A 65 -13.20 6.63 -10.78
CA THR A 65 -11.85 6.92 -11.25
C THR A 65 -10.81 6.04 -10.53
N ASN A 66 -10.92 5.93 -9.21
CA ASN A 66 -9.99 5.10 -8.45
C ASN A 66 -10.14 3.61 -8.79
N ARG A 67 -11.37 3.07 -8.82
CA ARG A 67 -11.61 1.65 -9.12
C ARG A 67 -11.21 1.26 -10.54
N MET A 68 -11.39 2.15 -11.49
CA MET A 68 -11.05 1.90 -12.90
C MET A 68 -9.55 1.84 -13.18
N LEU A 69 -8.70 2.27 -12.25
CA LEU A 69 -7.24 2.15 -12.38
C LEU A 69 -6.76 0.71 -12.67
N ARG A 70 -7.49 -0.29 -12.21
CA ARG A 70 -7.18 -1.72 -12.43
C ARG A 70 -7.73 -2.29 -13.72
N GLU A 71 -8.60 -1.56 -14.42
CA GLU A 71 -9.31 -2.05 -15.60
C GLU A 71 -8.45 -2.00 -16.87
N GLY A 72 -7.29 -1.34 -16.82
CA GLY A 72 -6.33 -1.35 -17.91
C GLY A 72 -5.32 -0.21 -17.82
N THR A 73 -4.18 -0.46 -18.43
CA THR A 73 -3.09 0.49 -18.61
C THR A 73 -2.60 0.43 -20.04
N ARG A 74 -1.72 1.34 -20.45
CA ARG A 74 -1.10 1.27 -21.78
C ARG A 74 -0.26 0.00 -21.98
N ARG A 75 0.27 -0.59 -20.90
CA ARG A 75 1.13 -1.78 -20.93
C ARG A 75 0.37 -3.09 -20.73
N TYR A 76 -0.70 -3.07 -19.95
CA TYR A 76 -1.42 -4.25 -19.50
C TYR A 76 -2.93 -4.02 -19.56
N ASP A 77 -3.68 -4.97 -20.09
CA ASP A 77 -5.12 -5.04 -19.92
C ASP A 77 -5.50 -5.55 -18.52
N ALA A 78 -6.79 -5.48 -18.17
CA ALA A 78 -7.30 -5.88 -16.86
C ALA A 78 -6.97 -7.35 -16.53
N ALA A 79 -7.10 -8.24 -17.52
CA ALA A 79 -6.82 -9.66 -17.35
C ALA A 79 -5.34 -9.91 -17.02
N ARG A 80 -4.44 -9.20 -17.71
CA ARG A 80 -3.00 -9.33 -17.50
C ARG A 80 -2.55 -8.73 -16.17
N ILE A 81 -3.20 -7.64 -15.72
CA ILE A 81 -2.97 -7.07 -14.37
C ILE A 81 -3.37 -8.11 -13.31
N ALA A 82 -4.57 -8.68 -13.42
CA ALA A 82 -5.05 -9.70 -12.47
C ALA A 82 -4.13 -10.92 -12.45
N GLU A 83 -3.80 -11.47 -13.64
CA GLU A 83 -2.91 -12.63 -13.77
C GLU A 83 -1.53 -12.39 -13.12
N LYS A 84 -0.92 -11.20 -13.33
CA LYS A 84 0.37 -10.87 -12.73
C LYS A 84 0.28 -10.78 -11.21
N LEU A 85 -0.75 -10.11 -10.67
CA LEU A 85 -0.93 -9.99 -9.23
C LEU A 85 -1.16 -11.35 -8.58
N ASP A 86 -2.02 -12.20 -9.16
CA ASP A 86 -2.29 -13.55 -8.68
C ASP A 86 -1.06 -14.44 -8.75
N TYR A 87 -0.30 -14.38 -9.85
CA TYR A 87 0.93 -15.17 -10.03
C TYR A 87 1.98 -14.87 -8.96
N TYR A 88 2.13 -13.60 -8.57
CA TYR A 88 3.08 -13.18 -7.53
C TYR A 88 2.49 -13.20 -6.12
N GLY A 89 1.21 -13.57 -5.96
CA GLY A 89 0.51 -13.54 -4.68
C GLY A 89 0.42 -12.13 -4.08
N ALA A 90 0.28 -11.13 -4.94
CA ALA A 90 0.14 -9.74 -4.55
C ALA A 90 -1.34 -9.34 -4.44
N TRP A 91 -1.62 -8.39 -3.57
CA TRP A 91 -2.96 -7.84 -3.39
C TRP A 91 -2.97 -6.34 -3.67
N LEU A 92 -3.87 -5.91 -4.55
CA LEU A 92 -4.10 -4.51 -4.87
C LEU A 92 -5.45 -4.05 -4.35
N GLU A 93 -5.44 -3.05 -3.49
CA GLU A 93 -6.64 -2.40 -2.96
C GLU A 93 -6.75 -0.98 -3.49
N LEU A 94 -7.93 -0.64 -4.00
CA LEU A 94 -8.26 0.67 -4.53
C LEU A 94 -9.46 1.23 -3.77
N SER A 95 -9.25 2.31 -3.03
CA SER A 95 -10.30 2.93 -2.22
C SER A 95 -10.28 4.44 -2.30
N SER A 96 -11.41 5.08 -2.04
CA SER A 96 -11.54 6.53 -1.96
C SER A 96 -12.27 6.95 -0.69
N ALA A 97 -11.69 7.87 0.04
CA ALA A 97 -12.26 8.47 1.24
C ALA A 97 -12.75 9.91 0.97
N SER A 98 -12.92 10.70 2.02
CA SER A 98 -13.38 12.07 1.89
C SER A 98 -12.36 12.98 1.21
N GLU A 99 -11.10 12.93 1.64
CA GLU A 99 -10.02 13.81 1.15
C GLU A 99 -9.11 13.14 0.13
N TYR A 100 -8.85 11.83 0.31
CA TYR A 100 -7.83 11.12 -0.45
C TYR A 100 -8.39 9.90 -1.18
N ALA A 101 -7.77 9.60 -2.32
CA ALA A 101 -7.83 8.31 -2.97
C ALA A 101 -6.59 7.50 -2.56
N TYR A 102 -6.76 6.20 -2.38
CA TYR A 102 -5.73 5.27 -1.92
C TYR A 102 -5.51 4.18 -2.95
N VAL A 103 -4.25 3.91 -3.22
CA VAL A 103 -3.80 2.73 -3.95
C VAL A 103 -2.86 1.98 -3.02
N THR A 104 -3.26 0.81 -2.56
CA THR A 104 -2.48 0.00 -1.64
C THR A 104 -2.07 -1.30 -2.32
N LEU A 105 -0.78 -1.58 -2.33
CA LEU A 105 -0.21 -2.83 -2.81
C LEU A 105 0.39 -3.60 -1.65
N TYR A 106 0.02 -4.88 -1.53
CA TYR A 106 0.70 -5.86 -0.68
C TYR A 106 1.48 -6.83 -1.57
N SER A 107 2.75 -7.03 -1.28
CA SER A 107 3.60 -7.92 -2.05
C SER A 107 4.62 -8.63 -1.17
N LEU A 108 4.97 -9.85 -1.52
CA LEU A 108 6.14 -10.51 -0.94
C LEU A 108 7.41 -9.75 -1.35
N ASN A 109 8.36 -9.58 -0.43
CA ASN A 109 9.61 -8.85 -0.67
C ASN A 109 10.38 -9.38 -1.89
N LYS A 110 10.40 -10.70 -2.06
CA LYS A 110 11.08 -11.36 -3.19
C LYS A 110 10.49 -11.04 -4.56
N TYR A 111 9.22 -10.65 -4.63
CA TYR A 111 8.50 -10.32 -5.87
C TYR A 111 8.21 -8.83 -6.01
N LEU A 112 8.71 -8.02 -5.07
CA LEU A 112 8.45 -6.58 -5.05
C LEU A 112 8.79 -5.86 -6.36
N PRO A 113 9.92 -6.13 -7.04
CA PRO A 113 10.24 -5.46 -8.31
C PRO A 113 9.18 -5.71 -9.40
N GLN A 114 8.67 -6.95 -9.51
CA GLN A 114 7.68 -7.33 -10.51
C GLN A 114 6.30 -6.73 -10.23
N THR A 115 5.92 -6.65 -8.96
CA THR A 115 4.63 -6.07 -8.54
C THR A 115 4.67 -4.54 -8.56
N LEU A 116 5.82 -3.93 -8.32
CA LEU A 116 6.04 -2.49 -8.51
C LEU A 116 5.88 -2.05 -9.96
N ASP A 117 6.31 -2.87 -10.93
CA ASP A 117 6.10 -2.60 -12.35
C ASP A 117 4.60 -2.50 -12.70
N VAL A 118 3.79 -3.39 -12.11
CA VAL A 118 2.32 -3.33 -12.25
C VAL A 118 1.76 -2.07 -11.58
N LEU A 119 2.17 -1.79 -10.34
CA LEU A 119 1.72 -0.60 -9.62
C LEU A 119 2.08 0.69 -10.36
N GLU A 120 3.30 0.78 -10.90
CA GLU A 120 3.75 1.91 -11.69
C GLU A 120 2.87 2.11 -12.91
N SER A 121 2.55 1.04 -13.67
CA SER A 121 1.70 1.12 -14.84
C SER A 121 0.29 1.61 -14.52
N ILE A 122 -0.30 1.12 -13.43
CA ILE A 122 -1.62 1.51 -12.95
C ILE A 122 -1.68 3.00 -12.58
N VAL A 123 -0.63 3.52 -11.97
CA VAL A 123 -0.61 4.91 -11.49
C VAL A 123 -0.22 5.90 -12.59
N LYS A 124 0.74 5.53 -13.45
CA LYS A 124 1.29 6.46 -14.45
C LYS A 124 0.61 6.39 -15.81
N GLU A 125 0.03 5.25 -16.16
CA GLU A 125 -0.44 4.97 -17.52
C GLU A 125 -1.85 4.35 -17.56
N PRO A 126 -2.80 4.75 -16.68
CA PRO A 126 -4.14 4.18 -16.73
C PRO A 126 -4.84 4.53 -18.05
N VAL A 127 -5.69 3.62 -18.53
CA VAL A 127 -6.57 3.84 -19.69
C VAL A 127 -8.00 3.72 -19.18
N PHE A 128 -8.78 4.80 -19.33
CA PHE A 128 -10.18 4.90 -18.91
C PHE A 128 -11.13 4.75 -20.09
#